data_e2df248b06e56ebce2ee7a1c60f40971
#
_entry.id   e2df248b06e56ebce2ee7a1c60f40971
#
_cell.length_a   1.000
_cell.length_b   1.000
_cell.length_c   1.000
_cell.angle_alpha   90.00
_cell.angle_beta   90.00
_cell.angle_gamma   90.00
#
_symmetry.space_group_name_H-M   'P 1'
#
loop_
_entity.id
_entity.type
_entity.pdbx_description
1 polymer ?
#
loop_
_entity_poly.entity_id
_entity_poly.type
_entity_poly.pdbx_seq_one_letter_code
_entity_poly.pdbx_strand_id
1 'polypeptide(L)'
;MNILLTGGLGFIGSHTTVELVNSGYNVIILDDLSNSKKNILDKIYKLCNKDKIFFFEGNILNDYDLNEVMKLNINSIIHFAAFKSVNESIKKPLDYYYNNICGLINILNKCKKFNINNFIFSSSATVYGKTESPLIEESQIGIGITNPYGQTKFMAETILQDLCNSNPNFNVICLRYFNPVGAHKSGLIGEDPNDIPNNLMPYVLRVAVKNNLNSNLASVYNELSIFGNDYNTKDGTCQRDFIHVVDLAKAHVKSCEKIGEFNNYEVFNIGTGKGTSVLQIVETFKEENKIKLPYKFMPRREGDNAVTYCNCDKANKLLEWNAKYDIKDICKDTYNFAKINNK
;
A
#
# COMPACT_ATOMS: atom_id res chain seq x y z
N MET A 1 -12.52 19.56 6.51
CA MET A 1 -11.34 19.02 7.18
C MET A 1 -10.27 18.79 6.15
N ASN A 2 -9.02 19.22 6.40
CA ASN A 2 -7.89 19.13 5.48
C ASN A 2 -7.00 17.94 5.88
N ILE A 3 -6.79 17.01 4.96
CA ILE A 3 -5.94 15.82 5.17
C ILE A 3 -4.69 15.97 4.32
N LEU A 4 -3.52 15.91 4.93
CA LEU A 4 -2.24 15.81 4.22
C LEU A 4 -1.94 14.35 3.90
N LEU A 5 -1.72 14.03 2.62
CA LEU A 5 -1.21 12.75 2.15
C LEU A 5 0.23 12.91 1.68
N THR A 6 1.19 12.33 2.38
CA THR A 6 2.55 12.22 1.85
C THR A 6 2.64 10.98 0.95
N GLY A 7 3.21 11.11 -0.24
CA GLY A 7 3.20 10.04 -1.24
C GLY A 7 1.81 9.86 -1.90
N GLY A 8 1.02 10.94 -1.98
CA GLY A 8 -0.37 10.90 -2.43
C GLY A 8 -0.58 10.61 -3.90
N LEU A 9 0.45 10.65 -4.75
CA LEU A 9 0.41 10.24 -6.16
C LEU A 9 0.89 8.80 -6.40
N GLY A 10 1.35 8.11 -5.35
CA GLY A 10 1.67 6.69 -5.41
C GLY A 10 0.43 5.80 -5.60
N PHE A 11 0.64 4.50 -5.74
CA PHE A 11 -0.44 3.52 -5.97
C PHE A 11 -1.58 3.62 -4.93
N ILE A 12 -1.26 3.46 -3.65
CA ILE A 12 -2.28 3.52 -2.58
C ILE A 12 -2.75 4.96 -2.36
N GLY A 13 -1.82 5.94 -2.37
CA GLY A 13 -2.10 7.34 -2.14
C GLY A 13 -3.11 7.94 -3.13
N SER A 14 -2.97 7.63 -4.43
CA SER A 14 -3.89 8.12 -5.48
C SER A 14 -5.33 7.60 -5.30
N HIS A 15 -5.50 6.32 -4.94
CA HIS A 15 -6.82 5.75 -4.65
C HIS A 15 -7.40 6.35 -3.36
N THR A 16 -6.57 6.53 -2.32
CA THR A 16 -6.99 7.16 -1.06
C THR A 16 -7.39 8.62 -1.28
N THR A 17 -6.68 9.36 -2.14
CA THR A 17 -7.07 10.72 -2.52
C THR A 17 -8.49 10.76 -3.10
N VAL A 18 -8.80 9.86 -4.05
CA VAL A 18 -10.15 9.78 -4.66
C VAL A 18 -11.21 9.47 -3.61
N GLU A 19 -11.00 8.47 -2.75
CA GLU A 19 -11.98 8.05 -1.74
C GLU A 19 -12.19 9.15 -0.67
N LEU A 20 -11.14 9.85 -0.22
CA LEU A 20 -11.25 10.96 0.73
C LEU A 20 -12.03 12.14 0.14
N VAL A 21 -11.73 12.55 -1.09
CA VAL A 21 -12.45 13.65 -1.75
C VAL A 21 -13.92 13.29 -1.93
N ASN A 22 -14.24 12.06 -2.35
CA ASN A 22 -15.61 11.57 -2.48
C ASN A 22 -16.35 11.47 -1.14
N SER A 23 -15.61 11.30 -0.03
CA SER A 23 -16.13 11.35 1.34
C SER A 23 -16.22 12.76 1.93
N GLY A 24 -15.92 13.81 1.14
CA GLY A 24 -16.12 15.20 1.52
C GLY A 24 -14.90 15.94 2.07
N TYR A 25 -13.74 15.28 2.22
CA TYR A 25 -12.51 15.90 2.71
C TYR A 25 -11.82 16.77 1.65
N ASN A 26 -11.06 17.76 2.10
CA ASN A 26 -10.04 18.41 1.28
C ASN A 26 -8.73 17.64 1.44
N VAL A 27 -8.04 17.41 0.34
CA VAL A 27 -6.80 16.63 0.32
C VAL A 27 -5.64 17.51 -0.14
N ILE A 28 -4.58 17.51 0.67
CA ILE A 28 -3.30 18.12 0.33
C ILE A 28 -2.35 16.96 0.02
N ILE A 29 -1.83 16.92 -1.19
CA ILE A 29 -0.86 15.91 -1.63
C ILE A 29 0.54 16.50 -1.55
N LEU A 30 1.44 15.85 -0.79
CA LEU A 30 2.88 16.07 -0.80
C LEU A 30 3.54 14.87 -1.46
N ASP A 31 4.20 15.06 -2.60
CA ASP A 31 4.87 13.98 -3.35
C ASP A 31 6.11 14.54 -4.07
N ASP A 32 7.22 13.83 -4.01
CA ASP A 32 8.50 14.25 -4.64
C ASP A 32 8.67 13.68 -6.05
N LEU A 33 7.70 12.92 -6.53
CA LEU A 33 7.67 12.28 -7.84
C LEU A 33 8.81 11.26 -8.08
N SER A 34 9.52 10.85 -7.04
CA SER A 34 10.63 9.89 -7.15
C SER A 34 10.17 8.50 -7.62
N ASN A 35 8.95 8.08 -7.28
CA ASN A 35 8.35 6.80 -7.68
C ASN A 35 6.89 6.95 -8.15
N SER A 36 6.47 8.15 -8.48
CA SER A 36 5.16 8.49 -9.02
C SER A 36 5.29 9.37 -10.28
N LYS A 37 4.18 9.65 -10.93
CA LYS A 37 4.16 10.49 -12.14
C LYS A 37 3.15 11.63 -11.96
N LYS A 38 3.53 12.85 -12.31
CA LYS A 38 2.65 14.05 -12.17
C LYS A 38 1.31 13.91 -12.93
N ASN A 39 1.28 13.16 -14.04
CA ASN A 39 0.06 12.92 -14.81
C ASN A 39 -0.99 12.07 -14.07
N ILE A 40 -0.65 11.45 -12.94
CA ILE A 40 -1.61 10.77 -12.05
C ILE A 40 -2.59 11.81 -11.48
N LEU A 41 -2.15 13.04 -11.23
CA LEU A 41 -3.00 14.12 -10.75
C LEU A 41 -4.14 14.42 -11.73
N ASP A 42 -3.85 14.50 -13.04
CA ASP A 42 -4.88 14.71 -14.07
C ASP A 42 -5.89 13.55 -14.12
N LYS A 43 -5.45 12.34 -13.83
CA LYS A 43 -6.33 11.17 -13.75
C LYS A 43 -7.22 11.22 -12.52
N ILE A 44 -6.68 11.63 -11.36
CA ILE A 44 -7.43 11.85 -10.11
C ILE A 44 -8.51 12.93 -10.33
N TYR A 45 -8.19 14.04 -11.00
CA TYR A 45 -9.15 15.11 -11.30
C TYR A 45 -10.34 14.66 -12.16
N LYS A 46 -10.21 13.58 -12.92
CA LYS A 46 -11.32 12.98 -13.67
C LYS A 46 -12.22 12.07 -12.80
N LEU A 47 -11.78 11.71 -11.59
CA LEU A 47 -12.46 10.76 -10.73
C LEU A 47 -13.18 11.41 -9.54
N CYS A 48 -12.78 12.63 -9.19
CA CYS A 48 -13.35 13.34 -8.05
C CYS A 48 -13.22 14.87 -8.21
N ASN A 49 -13.79 15.63 -7.27
CA ASN A 49 -13.79 17.10 -7.34
C ASN A 49 -12.37 17.67 -7.15
N LYS A 50 -11.79 18.20 -8.25
CA LYS A 50 -10.44 18.80 -8.27
C LYS A 50 -10.28 20.00 -7.32
N ASP A 51 -11.35 20.76 -7.06
CA ASP A 51 -11.31 21.97 -6.23
C ASP A 51 -11.04 21.65 -4.75
N LYS A 52 -11.14 20.36 -4.37
CA LYS A 52 -10.80 19.85 -3.04
C LYS A 52 -9.37 19.33 -2.94
N ILE A 53 -8.56 19.42 -4.00
CA ILE A 53 -7.22 18.87 -4.06
C ILE A 53 -6.20 19.99 -4.23
N PHE A 54 -5.22 20.02 -3.34
CA PHE A 54 -4.03 20.85 -3.45
C PHE A 54 -2.81 19.95 -3.62
N PHE A 55 -2.00 20.18 -4.65
CA PHE A 55 -0.76 19.44 -4.89
C PHE A 55 0.46 20.31 -4.57
N PHE A 56 1.33 19.79 -3.71
CA PHE A 56 2.62 20.36 -3.37
C PHE A 56 3.72 19.36 -3.77
N GLU A 57 4.56 19.73 -4.75
CA GLU A 57 5.72 18.96 -5.15
C GLU A 57 6.84 19.23 -4.14
N GLY A 58 7.21 18.20 -3.35
CA GLY A 58 8.20 18.36 -2.28
C GLY A 58 8.57 17.06 -1.60
N ASN A 59 9.67 17.08 -0.86
CA ASN A 59 10.29 15.92 -0.24
C ASN A 59 10.18 15.95 1.28
N ILE A 60 9.81 14.83 1.90
CA ILE A 60 9.70 14.67 3.37
C ILE A 60 11.04 14.83 4.12
N LEU A 61 12.16 14.75 3.41
CA LEU A 61 13.48 15.01 3.95
C LEU A 61 13.88 16.49 3.89
N ASN A 62 13.12 17.31 3.16
CA ASN A 62 13.38 18.74 3.02
C ASN A 62 12.58 19.54 4.06
N ASP A 63 13.29 20.21 4.97
CA ASP A 63 12.68 21.00 6.04
C ASP A 63 11.86 22.19 5.53
N TYR A 64 12.29 22.82 4.44
CA TYR A 64 11.58 23.94 3.81
C TYR A 64 10.23 23.45 3.22
N ASP A 65 10.24 22.37 2.45
CA ASP A 65 9.02 21.81 1.84
C ASP A 65 7.99 21.44 2.91
N LEU A 66 8.45 20.79 3.99
CA LEU A 66 7.57 20.44 5.10
C LEU A 66 7.04 21.69 5.81
N ASN A 67 7.85 22.74 6.05
CA ASN A 67 7.35 23.96 6.66
C ASN A 67 6.28 24.64 5.79
N GLU A 68 6.45 24.66 4.47
CA GLU A 68 5.48 25.30 3.57
C GLU A 68 4.16 24.55 3.53
N VAL A 69 4.20 23.21 3.35
CA VAL A 69 2.96 22.41 3.27
C VAL A 69 2.19 22.42 4.60
N MET A 70 2.88 22.42 5.74
CA MET A 70 2.22 22.43 7.06
C MET A 70 1.48 23.73 7.39
N LYS A 71 1.73 24.83 6.66
CA LYS A 71 0.96 26.10 6.80
C LYS A 71 -0.47 26.02 6.26
N LEU A 72 -0.84 24.93 5.57
CA LEU A 72 -2.14 24.76 4.92
C LEU A 72 -3.26 24.27 5.84
N ASN A 73 -3.22 24.59 7.13
CA ASN A 73 -4.25 24.25 8.13
C ASN A 73 -4.62 22.76 8.15
N ILE A 74 -3.62 21.89 8.27
CA ILE A 74 -3.78 20.45 8.26
C ILE A 74 -4.41 19.95 9.57
N ASN A 75 -5.43 19.10 9.46
CA ASN A 75 -6.11 18.50 10.62
C ASN A 75 -5.59 17.08 10.91
N SER A 76 -5.22 16.32 9.87
CA SER A 76 -4.70 14.96 10.00
C SER A 76 -3.69 14.67 8.90
N ILE A 77 -2.77 13.75 9.15
CA ILE A 77 -1.79 13.29 8.17
C ILE A 77 -1.99 11.80 7.90
N ILE A 78 -1.98 11.41 6.62
CA ILE A 78 -1.82 10.02 6.20
C ILE A 78 -0.45 9.89 5.56
N HIS A 79 0.41 9.06 6.14
CA HIS A 79 1.79 8.95 5.72
C HIS A 79 2.03 7.70 4.87
N PHE A 80 2.09 7.90 3.53
CA PHE A 80 2.43 6.85 2.55
C PHE A 80 3.87 6.96 2.05
N ALA A 81 4.48 8.14 2.06
CA ALA A 81 5.81 8.38 1.49
C ALA A 81 6.85 7.47 2.13
N ALA A 82 7.28 6.44 1.41
CA ALA A 82 8.28 5.48 1.85
C ALA A 82 8.82 4.68 0.64
N PHE A 83 10.07 4.27 0.69
CA PHE A 83 10.57 3.21 -0.19
C PHE A 83 9.99 1.88 0.26
N LYS A 84 9.49 1.06 -0.70
CA LYS A 84 8.67 -0.14 -0.38
C LYS A 84 9.21 -1.46 -0.94
N SER A 85 10.26 -1.43 -1.75
CA SER A 85 10.78 -2.64 -2.39
C SER A 85 11.62 -3.48 -1.43
N VAL A 86 11.17 -4.68 -1.10
CA VAL A 86 11.89 -5.63 -0.24
C VAL A 86 13.28 -5.93 -0.81
N ASN A 87 13.37 -6.29 -2.09
CA ASN A 87 14.64 -6.65 -2.72
C ASN A 87 15.63 -5.48 -2.84
N GLU A 88 15.12 -4.27 -3.11
CA GLU A 88 15.95 -3.07 -3.16
C GLU A 88 16.47 -2.70 -1.76
N SER A 89 15.65 -2.86 -0.73
CA SER A 89 16.04 -2.54 0.64
C SER A 89 17.26 -3.35 1.11
N ILE A 90 17.39 -4.59 0.66
CA ILE A 90 18.57 -5.43 0.96
C ILE A 90 19.83 -4.88 0.30
N LYS A 91 19.69 -4.30 -0.90
CA LYS A 91 20.83 -3.74 -1.67
C LYS A 91 21.20 -2.33 -1.23
N LYS A 92 20.22 -1.55 -0.74
CA LYS A 92 20.37 -0.14 -0.37
C LYS A 92 19.81 0.15 1.04
N PRO A 93 20.27 -0.56 2.09
CA PRO A 93 19.65 -0.47 3.42
C PRO A 93 19.67 0.95 4.00
N LEU A 94 20.76 1.68 3.84
CA LEU A 94 20.90 3.04 4.40
C LEU A 94 19.93 4.02 3.75
N ASP A 95 19.67 3.92 2.45
CA ASP A 95 18.69 4.76 1.76
C ASP A 95 17.29 4.52 2.32
N TYR A 96 16.94 3.25 2.63
CA TYR A 96 15.66 2.89 3.23
C TYR A 96 15.51 3.44 4.65
N TYR A 97 16.54 3.30 5.50
CA TYR A 97 16.51 3.89 6.85
C TYR A 97 16.45 5.42 6.80
N TYR A 98 17.25 6.04 5.94
CA TYR A 98 17.26 7.50 5.82
C TYR A 98 15.91 8.02 5.34
N ASN A 99 15.39 7.50 4.23
CA ASN A 99 14.10 7.97 3.71
C ASN A 99 12.93 7.66 4.65
N ASN A 100 12.81 6.40 5.10
CA ASN A 100 11.60 5.96 5.80
C ASN A 100 11.59 6.38 7.28
N ILE A 101 12.74 6.45 7.94
CA ILE A 101 12.82 6.79 9.38
C ILE A 101 13.11 8.27 9.58
N CYS A 102 14.15 8.83 8.94
CA CYS A 102 14.42 10.26 9.09
C CYS A 102 13.28 11.11 8.51
N GLY A 103 12.68 10.68 7.36
CA GLY A 103 11.50 11.33 6.79
C GLY A 103 10.31 11.32 7.74
N LEU A 104 10.02 10.17 8.39
CA LEU A 104 8.97 10.08 9.42
C LEU A 104 9.26 11.04 10.59
N ILE A 105 10.48 11.03 11.16
CA ILE A 105 10.86 11.90 12.27
C ILE A 105 10.69 13.38 11.90
N ASN A 106 11.08 13.77 10.67
CA ASN A 106 10.90 15.13 10.19
C ASN A 106 9.42 15.55 10.20
N ILE A 107 8.54 14.70 9.69
CA ILE A 107 7.09 14.95 9.70
C ILE A 107 6.56 15.06 11.13
N LEU A 108 6.94 14.13 12.03
CA LEU A 108 6.49 14.15 13.43
C LEU A 108 6.96 15.42 14.18
N ASN A 109 8.17 15.90 13.90
CA ASN A 109 8.64 17.19 14.43
C ASN A 109 7.78 18.36 13.92
N LYS A 110 7.32 18.33 12.66
CA LYS A 110 6.37 19.34 12.16
C LYS A 110 4.98 19.19 12.78
N CYS A 111 4.50 17.95 12.99
CA CYS A 111 3.25 17.72 13.73
C CYS A 111 3.27 18.43 15.07
N LYS A 112 4.34 18.27 15.86
CA LYS A 112 4.53 18.96 17.14
C LYS A 112 4.55 20.50 16.98
N LYS A 113 5.30 21.03 16.00
CA LYS A 113 5.43 22.47 15.76
C LYS A 113 4.13 23.14 15.35
N PHE A 114 3.30 22.45 14.54
CA PHE A 114 2.05 22.97 13.97
C PHE A 114 0.79 22.47 14.68
N ASN A 115 0.92 21.78 15.84
CA ASN A 115 -0.18 21.22 16.64
C ASN A 115 -1.11 20.27 15.85
N ILE A 116 -0.53 19.45 14.97
CA ILE A 116 -1.26 18.41 14.23
C ILE A 116 -1.18 17.13 15.06
N ASN A 117 -2.31 16.68 15.59
CA ASN A 117 -2.35 15.59 16.57
C ASN A 117 -2.90 14.26 16.02
N ASN A 118 -3.36 14.22 14.79
CA ASN A 118 -3.95 13.02 14.17
C ASN A 118 -3.05 12.48 13.06
N PHE A 119 -2.57 11.24 13.22
CA PHE A 119 -1.60 10.62 12.31
C PHE A 119 -2.00 9.20 11.95
N ILE A 120 -2.16 8.92 10.66
CA ILE A 120 -2.45 7.58 10.14
C ILE A 120 -1.21 7.09 9.41
N PHE A 121 -0.72 5.94 9.84
CA PHE A 121 0.53 5.37 9.34
C PHE A 121 0.29 4.16 8.43
N SER A 122 0.91 4.19 7.26
CA SER A 122 1.03 3.07 6.32
C SER A 122 2.02 2.05 6.85
N SER A 123 1.58 1.11 7.70
CA SER A 123 2.37 -0.02 8.13
C SER A 123 2.26 -1.21 7.17
N SER A 124 2.78 -2.35 7.53
CA SER A 124 2.88 -3.53 6.67
C SER A 124 2.83 -4.83 7.47
N ALA A 125 2.25 -5.87 6.90
CA ALA A 125 2.32 -7.23 7.45
C ALA A 125 3.77 -7.76 7.61
N THR A 126 4.75 -7.12 6.97
CA THR A 126 6.17 -7.48 7.14
C THR A 126 6.68 -7.31 8.57
N VAL A 127 6.02 -6.52 9.42
CA VAL A 127 6.36 -6.36 10.84
C VAL A 127 6.20 -7.65 11.65
N TYR A 128 5.35 -8.58 11.18
CA TYR A 128 5.13 -9.88 11.81
C TYR A 128 6.28 -10.88 11.59
N GLY A 129 7.14 -10.64 10.61
CA GLY A 129 8.27 -11.52 10.32
C GLY A 129 7.85 -12.94 9.98
N LYS A 130 8.25 -13.91 10.82
CA LYS A 130 7.97 -15.35 10.63
C LYS A 130 6.79 -15.89 11.46
N THR A 131 5.94 -15.02 11.97
CA THR A 131 4.77 -15.42 12.77
C THR A 131 3.76 -16.18 11.90
N GLU A 132 3.12 -17.20 12.45
CA GLU A 132 2.15 -18.06 11.75
C GLU A 132 0.80 -17.36 11.56
N SER A 133 0.15 -17.64 10.42
CA SER A 133 -1.19 -17.15 10.08
C SER A 133 -2.29 -18.06 10.69
N PRO A 134 -3.48 -17.50 11.00
CA PRO A 134 -3.92 -16.11 10.77
C PRO A 134 -3.26 -15.12 11.74
N LEU A 135 -2.74 -14.01 11.19
CA LEU A 135 -2.09 -12.96 11.96
C LEU A 135 -3.15 -12.05 12.61
N ILE A 136 -3.03 -11.81 13.90
CA ILE A 136 -3.82 -10.85 14.68
C ILE A 136 -2.94 -9.68 15.11
N GLU A 137 -3.52 -8.56 15.50
CA GLU A 137 -2.76 -7.35 15.87
C GLU A 137 -1.86 -7.57 17.09
N GLU A 138 -2.27 -8.45 18.00
CA GLU A 138 -1.53 -8.87 19.19
C GLU A 138 -0.43 -9.92 18.90
N SER A 139 -0.36 -10.45 17.67
CA SER A 139 0.70 -11.35 17.25
C SER A 139 2.06 -10.67 17.40
N GLN A 140 3.06 -11.45 17.78
CA GLN A 140 4.42 -10.96 17.97
C GLN A 140 4.96 -10.29 16.71
N ILE A 141 5.55 -9.10 16.86
CA ILE A 141 6.19 -8.31 15.81
C ILE A 141 7.69 -8.13 16.08
N GLY A 142 8.44 -7.72 15.07
CA GLY A 142 9.87 -7.38 15.22
C GLY A 142 10.81 -8.57 15.16
N ILE A 143 10.31 -9.83 15.24
CA ILE A 143 11.13 -11.04 15.25
C ILE A 143 11.11 -11.74 13.89
N GLY A 144 12.29 -12.07 13.37
CA GLY A 144 12.41 -12.76 12.08
C GLY A 144 12.08 -11.91 10.87
N ILE A 145 12.11 -10.59 10.98
CA ILE A 145 12.05 -9.68 9.84
C ILE A 145 13.32 -9.85 9.00
N THR A 146 13.17 -10.18 7.72
CA THR A 146 14.29 -10.61 6.86
C THR A 146 14.87 -9.47 6.01
N ASN A 147 14.31 -8.26 6.07
CA ASN A 147 14.70 -7.18 5.17
C ASN A 147 14.57 -5.78 5.81
N PRO A 148 15.40 -4.80 5.37
CA PRO A 148 15.39 -3.45 5.91
C PRO A 148 14.06 -2.71 5.74
N TYR A 149 13.30 -2.95 4.66
CA TYR A 149 11.98 -2.34 4.51
C TYR A 149 11.03 -2.75 5.66
N GLY A 150 10.92 -4.05 5.95
CA GLY A 150 10.11 -4.52 7.09
C GLY A 150 10.62 -3.97 8.41
N GLN A 151 11.96 -3.89 8.56
CA GLN A 151 12.57 -3.30 9.75
C GLN A 151 12.21 -1.82 9.92
N THR A 152 12.19 -1.02 8.83
CA THR A 152 11.77 0.39 8.92
C THR A 152 10.30 0.53 9.32
N LYS A 153 9.42 -0.38 8.90
CA LYS A 153 8.00 -0.35 9.31
C LYS A 153 7.84 -0.69 10.80
N PHE A 154 8.56 -1.68 11.29
CA PHE A 154 8.58 -2.03 12.71
C PHE A 154 9.14 -0.88 13.58
N MET A 155 10.29 -0.29 13.20
CA MET A 155 10.86 0.86 13.90
C MET A 155 9.90 2.06 13.91
N ALA A 156 9.21 2.31 12.80
CA ALA A 156 8.24 3.40 12.71
C ALA A 156 7.05 3.20 13.67
N GLU A 157 6.49 1.97 13.78
CA GLU A 157 5.45 1.68 14.78
C GLU A 157 5.95 1.92 16.21
N THR A 158 7.19 1.51 16.52
CA THR A 158 7.82 1.75 17.84
C THR A 158 7.94 3.25 18.13
N ILE A 159 8.46 4.04 17.18
CA ILE A 159 8.60 5.49 17.32
C ILE A 159 7.25 6.17 17.57
N LEU A 160 6.23 5.75 16.81
CA LEU A 160 4.87 6.30 16.93
C LEU A 160 4.24 5.95 18.29
N GLN A 161 4.43 4.73 18.77
CA GLN A 161 3.95 4.30 20.08
C GLN A 161 4.63 5.09 21.21
N ASP A 162 5.96 5.26 21.15
CA ASP A 162 6.71 6.05 22.14
C ASP A 162 6.26 7.51 22.14
N LEU A 163 5.97 8.08 20.96
CA LEU A 163 5.44 9.43 20.85
C LEU A 163 4.07 9.56 21.53
N CYS A 164 3.18 8.60 21.29
CA CYS A 164 1.85 8.55 21.95
C CYS A 164 1.96 8.40 23.46
N ASN A 165 2.89 7.57 23.95
CA ASN A 165 3.15 7.42 25.38
C ASN A 165 3.63 8.72 26.02
N SER A 166 4.40 9.53 25.30
CA SER A 166 4.93 10.81 25.77
C SER A 166 3.96 11.99 25.62
N ASN A 167 2.97 11.88 24.73
CA ASN A 167 1.97 12.92 24.43
C ASN A 167 0.57 12.31 24.30
N PRO A 168 -0.25 12.33 25.37
CA PRO A 168 -1.60 11.75 25.35
C PRO A 168 -2.58 12.37 24.34
N ASN A 169 -2.28 13.57 23.83
CA ASN A 169 -3.12 14.24 22.83
C ASN A 169 -2.76 13.84 21.38
N PHE A 170 -1.67 13.10 21.18
CA PHE A 170 -1.27 12.66 19.85
C PHE A 170 -1.90 11.29 19.53
N ASN A 171 -2.72 11.25 18.50
CA ASN A 171 -3.47 10.07 18.11
C ASN A 171 -2.86 9.42 16.87
N VAL A 172 -2.60 8.13 16.94
CA VAL A 172 -2.03 7.34 15.84
C VAL A 172 -2.91 6.15 15.53
N ILE A 173 -3.15 5.93 14.25
CA ILE A 173 -3.67 4.66 13.73
C ILE A 173 -2.64 4.06 12.77
N CYS A 174 -2.12 2.89 13.10
CA CYS A 174 -1.24 2.10 12.23
C CYS A 174 -2.08 1.07 11.45
N LEU A 175 -2.05 1.13 10.13
CA LEU A 175 -2.71 0.16 9.26
C LEU A 175 -1.67 -0.81 8.70
N ARG A 176 -1.69 -2.08 9.16
CA ARG A 176 -0.81 -3.14 8.67
C ARG A 176 -1.41 -3.76 7.42
N TYR A 177 -0.93 -3.33 6.25
CA TYR A 177 -1.42 -3.84 4.96
C TYR A 177 -0.88 -5.24 4.68
N PHE A 178 -1.74 -6.09 4.11
CA PHE A 178 -1.30 -7.35 3.54
C PHE A 178 -0.85 -7.13 2.08
N ASN A 179 -1.47 -7.69 1.07
CA ASN A 179 -1.01 -7.53 -0.31
C ASN A 179 -1.98 -6.66 -1.12
N PRO A 180 -1.81 -5.31 -1.13
CA PRO A 180 -2.67 -4.45 -1.92
C PRO A 180 -2.45 -4.68 -3.42
N VAL A 181 -3.55 -4.89 -4.14
CA VAL A 181 -3.61 -5.20 -5.56
C VAL A 181 -4.86 -4.59 -6.20
N GLY A 182 -5.03 -4.74 -7.51
CA GLY A 182 -6.19 -4.18 -8.19
C GLY A 182 -5.92 -2.79 -8.77
N ALA A 183 -6.97 -2.14 -9.23
CA ALA A 183 -6.94 -0.78 -9.78
C ALA A 183 -8.31 -0.14 -9.57
N HIS A 184 -8.44 1.16 -9.79
CA HIS A 184 -9.75 1.81 -9.80
C HIS A 184 -10.59 1.28 -10.97
N LYS A 185 -11.88 1.02 -10.75
CA LYS A 185 -12.80 0.46 -11.76
C LYS A 185 -12.85 1.23 -13.07
N SER A 186 -12.53 2.52 -13.06
CA SER A 186 -12.42 3.35 -14.29
C SER A 186 -11.24 2.97 -15.18
N GLY A 187 -10.24 2.23 -14.66
CA GLY A 187 -8.98 1.94 -15.33
C GLY A 187 -8.03 3.15 -15.45
N LEU A 188 -8.32 4.30 -14.86
CA LEU A 188 -7.47 5.49 -14.96
C LEU A 188 -6.25 5.41 -14.04
N ILE A 189 -6.41 4.93 -12.80
CA ILE A 189 -5.35 4.79 -11.80
C ILE A 189 -5.19 3.33 -11.38
N GLY A 190 -3.94 2.92 -11.12
CA GLY A 190 -3.55 1.55 -10.76
C GLY A 190 -2.06 1.49 -10.44
N GLU A 191 -1.52 0.29 -10.20
CA GLU A 191 -0.10 0.10 -9.92
C GLU A 191 0.70 0.05 -11.22
N ASP A 192 1.58 1.05 -11.44
CA ASP A 192 2.47 1.16 -12.61
C ASP A 192 3.89 1.53 -12.16
N PRO A 193 4.66 0.55 -11.65
CA PRO A 193 6.03 0.81 -11.20
C PRO A 193 6.95 1.19 -12.36
N ASN A 194 7.86 2.16 -12.11
CA ASN A 194 8.82 2.62 -13.11
C ASN A 194 9.81 1.52 -13.51
N ASP A 195 10.23 0.68 -12.56
CA ASP A 195 11.21 -0.39 -12.75
C ASP A 195 10.57 -1.76 -13.01
N ILE A 196 11.43 -2.81 -13.06
CA ILE A 196 10.97 -4.20 -13.14
C ILE A 196 10.12 -4.52 -11.90
N PRO A 197 8.88 -4.99 -12.08
CA PRO A 197 8.01 -5.28 -10.95
C PRO A 197 8.59 -6.33 -9.99
N ASN A 198 8.50 -6.06 -8.70
CA ASN A 198 8.85 -7.01 -7.66
C ASN A 198 7.61 -7.72 -7.07
N ASN A 199 6.41 -7.12 -7.25
CA ASN A 199 5.14 -7.66 -6.79
C ASN A 199 4.48 -8.51 -7.88
N LEU A 200 3.65 -9.46 -7.46
CA LEU A 200 2.99 -10.41 -8.37
C LEU A 200 2.11 -9.72 -9.43
N MET A 201 1.16 -8.86 -9.01
CA MET A 201 0.15 -8.33 -9.94
C MET A 201 0.72 -7.41 -11.02
N PRO A 202 1.63 -6.47 -10.76
CA PRO A 202 2.28 -5.72 -11.84
C PRO A 202 3.05 -6.61 -12.82
N TYR A 203 3.65 -7.72 -12.34
CA TYR A 203 4.34 -8.67 -13.22
C TYR A 203 3.36 -9.48 -14.06
N VAL A 204 2.27 -10.01 -13.46
CA VAL A 204 1.14 -10.64 -14.17
C VAL A 204 0.62 -9.71 -15.26
N LEU A 205 0.43 -8.43 -14.94
CA LEU A 205 -0.07 -7.44 -15.86
C LEU A 205 0.85 -7.24 -17.07
N ARG A 206 2.16 -7.12 -16.86
CA ARG A 206 3.12 -6.97 -17.97
C ARG A 206 3.16 -8.19 -18.88
N VAL A 207 3.09 -9.42 -18.33
CA VAL A 207 2.98 -10.65 -19.11
C VAL A 207 1.66 -10.69 -19.91
N ALA A 208 0.56 -10.30 -19.30
CA ALA A 208 -0.75 -10.23 -19.95
C ALA A 208 -0.76 -9.22 -21.11
N VAL A 209 -0.23 -8.01 -20.91
CA VAL A 209 -0.11 -6.96 -21.91
C VAL A 209 0.74 -7.42 -23.09
N LYS A 210 1.93 -7.99 -22.81
CA LYS A 210 2.84 -8.51 -23.85
C LYS A 210 2.17 -9.54 -24.75
N ASN A 211 1.39 -10.47 -24.17
CA ASN A 211 0.83 -11.59 -24.90
C ASN A 211 -0.54 -11.29 -25.57
N ASN A 212 -1.23 -10.22 -25.20
CA ASN A 212 -2.61 -9.98 -25.64
C ASN A 212 -2.87 -8.57 -26.23
N LEU A 213 -1.98 -7.58 -26.01
CA LEU A 213 -2.21 -6.19 -26.46
C LEU A 213 -1.15 -5.68 -27.46
N ASN A 214 -0.48 -6.58 -28.19
CA ASN A 214 0.55 -6.24 -29.21
C ASN A 214 1.62 -5.24 -28.71
N SER A 215 2.05 -5.40 -27.48
CA SER A 215 3.02 -4.53 -26.85
C SER A 215 4.47 -4.85 -27.24
N ASN A 216 5.32 -3.82 -27.35
CA ASN A 216 6.77 -3.94 -27.57
C ASN A 216 7.57 -4.19 -26.28
N LEU A 217 6.94 -4.70 -25.21
CA LEU A 217 7.63 -5.01 -23.96
C LEU A 217 8.75 -6.04 -24.17
N ALA A 218 9.78 -5.94 -23.34
CA ALA A 218 10.97 -6.82 -23.41
C ALA A 218 10.61 -8.31 -23.30
N SER A 219 11.43 -9.18 -23.87
CA SER A 219 11.25 -10.64 -23.88
C SER A 219 11.11 -11.27 -22.48
N VAL A 220 11.62 -10.61 -21.45
CA VAL A 220 11.47 -11.04 -20.04
C VAL A 220 10.01 -11.19 -19.59
N TYR A 221 9.06 -10.56 -20.27
CA TYR A 221 7.63 -10.62 -19.98
C TYR A 221 6.85 -11.64 -20.83
N ASN A 222 7.51 -12.56 -21.53
CA ASN A 222 6.83 -13.57 -22.35
C ASN A 222 6.03 -14.58 -21.52
N GLU A 223 6.52 -14.93 -20.32
CA GLU A 223 5.88 -15.86 -19.40
C GLU A 223 6.07 -15.41 -17.94
N LEU A 224 5.13 -15.78 -17.07
CA LEU A 224 5.18 -15.51 -15.65
C LEU A 224 6.00 -16.58 -14.93
N SER A 225 6.91 -16.17 -14.05
CA SER A 225 7.60 -17.08 -13.14
C SER A 225 6.84 -17.21 -11.82
N ILE A 226 6.34 -18.41 -11.50
CA ILE A 226 5.72 -18.75 -10.22
C ILE A 226 6.77 -19.45 -9.37
N PHE A 227 7.12 -18.86 -8.22
CA PHE A 227 8.21 -19.34 -7.36
C PHE A 227 7.69 -20.32 -6.31
N GLY A 228 8.13 -21.60 -6.43
CA GLY A 228 7.72 -22.72 -5.59
C GLY A 228 6.37 -23.32 -6.03
N ASN A 229 6.35 -24.64 -6.15
CA ASN A 229 5.16 -25.45 -6.40
C ASN A 229 5.10 -26.67 -5.45
N ASP A 230 5.84 -26.60 -4.37
CA ASP A 230 6.07 -27.68 -3.41
C ASP A 230 5.85 -27.21 -1.95
N TYR A 231 5.18 -26.03 -1.74
CA TYR A 231 4.74 -25.60 -0.42
C TYR A 231 3.64 -26.50 0.13
N ASN A 232 3.55 -26.61 1.45
CA ASN A 232 2.45 -27.33 2.10
C ASN A 232 1.13 -26.50 2.03
N THR A 233 0.59 -26.39 0.82
CA THR A 233 -0.65 -25.70 0.47
C THR A 233 -1.42 -26.53 -0.55
N LYS A 234 -2.69 -26.22 -0.81
CA LYS A 234 -3.57 -27.04 -1.66
C LYS A 234 -3.03 -27.27 -3.09
N ASP A 235 -2.38 -26.26 -3.68
CA ASP A 235 -1.86 -26.30 -5.05
C ASP A 235 -0.33 -26.20 -5.11
N GLY A 236 0.34 -26.27 -3.96
CA GLY A 236 1.79 -26.18 -3.83
C GLY A 236 2.37 -24.78 -3.93
N THR A 237 1.58 -23.74 -4.23
CA THR A 237 2.08 -22.35 -4.30
C THR A 237 1.80 -21.57 -3.02
N CYS A 238 2.55 -20.48 -2.79
CA CYS A 238 2.35 -19.63 -1.61
C CYS A 238 0.94 -19.06 -1.55
N GLN A 239 0.41 -18.89 -0.33
CA GLN A 239 -0.84 -18.18 -0.08
C GLN A 239 -0.57 -16.79 0.50
N ARG A 240 -1.30 -15.79 0.00
CA ARG A 240 -1.24 -14.40 0.46
C ARG A 240 -2.65 -13.85 0.60
N ASP A 241 -2.82 -12.86 1.47
CA ASP A 241 -4.04 -12.09 1.59
C ASP A 241 -3.99 -10.92 0.61
N PHE A 242 -4.67 -11.08 -0.53
CA PHE A 242 -4.75 -10.04 -1.56
C PHE A 242 -5.96 -9.15 -1.31
N ILE A 243 -5.71 -7.89 -1.00
CA ILE A 243 -6.75 -6.88 -0.77
C ILE A 243 -6.85 -5.91 -1.95
N HIS A 244 -8.08 -5.60 -2.37
CA HIS A 244 -8.32 -4.60 -3.39
C HIS A 244 -7.91 -3.20 -2.90
N VAL A 245 -7.14 -2.46 -3.71
CA VAL A 245 -6.61 -1.13 -3.34
C VAL A 245 -7.71 -0.12 -2.98
N VAL A 246 -8.91 -0.23 -3.57
CA VAL A 246 -10.05 0.64 -3.22
C VAL A 246 -10.59 0.30 -1.82
N ASP A 247 -10.63 -0.97 -1.43
CA ASP A 247 -11.01 -1.34 -0.05
C ASP A 247 -9.98 -0.82 0.96
N LEU A 248 -8.69 -0.93 0.63
CA LEU A 248 -7.63 -0.36 1.45
C LEU A 248 -7.77 1.18 1.55
N ALA A 249 -8.05 1.88 0.44
CA ALA A 249 -8.30 3.32 0.45
C ALA A 249 -9.48 3.70 1.37
N LYS A 250 -10.56 2.92 1.35
CA LYS A 250 -11.71 3.11 2.26
C LYS A 250 -11.35 2.85 3.72
N ALA A 251 -10.42 1.95 4.03
CA ALA A 251 -9.92 1.78 5.40
C ALA A 251 -9.23 3.07 5.92
N HIS A 252 -8.53 3.81 5.05
CA HIS A 252 -7.96 5.11 5.44
C HIS A 252 -9.02 6.18 5.68
N VAL A 253 -10.11 6.20 4.87
CA VAL A 253 -11.25 7.08 5.13
C VAL A 253 -11.84 6.77 6.50
N LYS A 254 -12.09 5.49 6.80
CA LYS A 254 -12.60 5.06 8.11
C LYS A 254 -11.66 5.42 9.26
N SER A 255 -10.35 5.31 9.04
CA SER A 255 -9.37 5.75 10.03
C SER A 255 -9.45 7.26 10.29
N CYS A 256 -9.65 8.09 9.25
CA CYS A 256 -9.87 9.54 9.43
C CYS A 256 -11.17 9.85 10.17
N GLU A 257 -12.23 9.07 9.98
CA GLU A 257 -13.51 9.23 10.68
C GLU A 257 -13.38 8.88 12.16
N LYS A 258 -12.61 7.85 12.48
CA LYS A 258 -12.53 7.22 13.80
C LYS A 258 -11.32 7.64 14.64
N ILE A 259 -10.35 8.35 14.06
CA ILE A 259 -9.18 8.80 14.82
C ILE A 259 -9.60 9.77 15.93
N GLY A 260 -9.19 9.48 17.16
CA GLY A 260 -9.64 10.19 18.36
C GLY A 260 -10.79 9.50 19.11
N GLU A 261 -11.43 8.46 18.54
CA GLU A 261 -12.40 7.62 19.25
C GLU A 261 -11.73 6.49 20.06
N PHE A 262 -10.46 6.19 19.77
CA PHE A 262 -9.67 5.16 20.42
C PHE A 262 -8.72 5.73 21.48
N ASN A 263 -8.02 4.83 22.18
CA ASN A 263 -6.79 5.21 22.88
C ASN A 263 -5.84 5.85 21.86
N ASN A 264 -4.94 6.70 22.32
CA ASN A 264 -4.07 7.51 21.47
C ASN A 264 -3.14 6.71 20.50
N TYR A 265 -3.01 5.39 20.66
CA TYR A 265 -2.29 4.51 19.72
C TYR A 265 -3.12 3.27 19.43
N GLU A 266 -3.41 3.03 18.15
CA GLU A 266 -4.19 1.86 17.74
C GLU A 266 -3.62 1.23 16.46
N VAL A 267 -3.76 -0.08 16.33
CA VAL A 267 -3.26 -0.86 15.18
C VAL A 267 -4.37 -1.70 14.61
N PHE A 268 -4.44 -1.79 13.27
CA PHE A 268 -5.41 -2.62 12.55
C PHE A 268 -4.75 -3.39 11.41
N ASN A 269 -5.08 -4.66 11.30
CA ASN A 269 -4.80 -5.46 10.12
C ASN A 269 -5.79 -5.13 9.01
N ILE A 270 -5.27 -4.81 7.82
CA ILE A 270 -6.08 -4.48 6.65
C ILE A 270 -5.81 -5.49 5.54
N GLY A 271 -6.70 -6.44 5.44
CA GLY A 271 -6.71 -7.56 4.50
C GLY A 271 -8.13 -8.04 4.22
N THR A 272 -8.27 -9.21 3.66
CA THR A 272 -9.56 -9.87 3.43
C THR A 272 -9.86 -10.97 4.45
N GLY A 273 -8.85 -11.36 5.24
CA GLY A 273 -8.92 -12.51 6.14
C GLY A 273 -8.84 -13.87 5.42
N LYS A 274 -8.45 -13.88 4.14
CA LYS A 274 -8.41 -15.09 3.31
C LYS A 274 -7.05 -15.26 2.65
N GLY A 275 -6.47 -16.45 2.80
CA GLY A 275 -5.28 -16.84 2.04
C GLY A 275 -5.67 -17.28 0.63
N THR A 276 -5.25 -16.53 -0.38
CA THR A 276 -5.39 -16.89 -1.81
C THR A 276 -4.03 -17.33 -2.35
N SER A 277 -3.97 -18.46 -3.06
CA SER A 277 -2.71 -18.95 -3.62
C SER A 277 -2.27 -18.14 -4.85
N VAL A 278 -0.96 -18.14 -5.12
CA VAL A 278 -0.41 -17.49 -6.32
C VAL A 278 -0.98 -18.10 -7.59
N LEU A 279 -1.10 -19.42 -7.65
CA LEU A 279 -1.70 -20.11 -8.82
C LEU A 279 -3.17 -19.75 -8.98
N GLN A 280 -3.94 -19.71 -7.89
CA GLN A 280 -5.35 -19.33 -7.92
C GLN A 280 -5.55 -17.92 -8.49
N ILE A 281 -4.76 -16.92 -8.10
CA ILE A 281 -4.91 -15.56 -8.64
C ILE A 281 -4.51 -15.51 -10.12
N VAL A 282 -3.50 -16.26 -10.55
CA VAL A 282 -3.05 -16.33 -11.95
C VAL A 282 -4.14 -16.95 -12.84
N GLU A 283 -4.72 -18.08 -12.42
CA GLU A 283 -5.80 -18.73 -13.18
C GLU A 283 -7.08 -17.87 -13.19
N THR A 284 -7.46 -17.26 -12.05
CA THR A 284 -8.59 -16.33 -12.02
C THR A 284 -8.37 -15.13 -12.95
N PHE A 285 -7.14 -14.57 -12.99
CA PHE A 285 -6.81 -13.46 -13.89
C PHE A 285 -6.99 -13.83 -15.36
N LYS A 286 -6.53 -15.03 -15.74
CA LYS A 286 -6.64 -15.58 -17.08
C LYS A 286 -8.11 -15.84 -17.49
N GLU A 287 -8.89 -16.47 -16.61
CA GLU A 287 -10.29 -16.81 -16.84
C GLU A 287 -11.19 -15.58 -16.94
N GLU A 288 -11.13 -14.68 -15.95
CA GLU A 288 -11.99 -13.48 -15.89
C GLU A 288 -11.75 -12.51 -17.05
N ASN A 289 -10.51 -12.46 -17.56
CA ASN A 289 -10.16 -11.58 -18.66
C ASN A 289 -10.15 -12.28 -20.04
N LYS A 290 -10.35 -13.60 -20.07
CA LYS A 290 -10.35 -14.44 -21.30
C LYS A 290 -9.09 -14.25 -22.14
N ILE A 291 -7.91 -14.31 -21.50
CA ILE A 291 -6.62 -14.01 -22.10
C ILE A 291 -5.63 -15.16 -21.98
N LYS A 292 -4.56 -15.10 -22.79
CA LYS A 292 -3.39 -15.95 -22.64
C LYS A 292 -2.46 -15.38 -21.58
N LEU A 293 -2.13 -16.18 -20.57
CA LEU A 293 -1.18 -15.84 -19.51
C LEU A 293 -0.27 -17.04 -19.27
N PRO A 294 0.75 -17.23 -20.11
CA PRO A 294 1.68 -18.35 -19.95
C PRO A 294 2.51 -18.17 -18.67
N TYR A 295 2.77 -19.28 -17.98
CA TYR A 295 3.61 -19.30 -16.79
C TYR A 295 4.45 -20.56 -16.70
N LYS A 296 5.51 -20.49 -15.88
CA LYS A 296 6.33 -21.63 -15.47
C LYS A 296 6.62 -21.60 -13.98
N PHE A 297 6.84 -22.77 -13.41
CA PHE A 297 7.30 -22.91 -12.04
C PHE A 297 8.82 -22.75 -11.95
N MET A 298 9.25 -22.06 -10.90
CA MET A 298 10.65 -21.83 -10.54
C MET A 298 10.88 -22.33 -9.11
N PRO A 299 12.13 -22.60 -8.70
CA PRO A 299 12.45 -22.90 -7.31
C PRO A 299 11.91 -21.83 -6.36
N ARG A 300 11.68 -22.19 -5.08
CA ARG A 300 11.25 -21.25 -4.03
C ARG A 300 12.22 -20.07 -3.94
N ARG A 301 11.67 -18.88 -3.66
CA ARG A 301 12.50 -17.74 -3.27
C ARG A 301 12.89 -17.87 -1.81
N GLU A 302 14.11 -17.50 -1.50
CA GLU A 302 14.57 -17.46 -0.11
C GLU A 302 13.76 -16.47 0.71
N GLY A 303 13.34 -16.89 1.92
CA GLY A 303 12.57 -16.06 2.85
C GLY A 303 11.06 -16.00 2.59
N ASP A 304 10.52 -16.65 1.54
CA ASP A 304 9.07 -16.70 1.32
C ASP A 304 8.38 -17.65 2.34
N ASN A 305 7.38 -17.13 3.06
CA ASN A 305 6.48 -17.94 3.88
C ASN A 305 5.47 -18.68 2.99
N ALA A 306 5.11 -19.92 3.35
CA ALA A 306 4.09 -20.68 2.64
C ALA A 306 2.74 -20.01 2.68
N VAL A 307 2.33 -19.46 3.84
CA VAL A 307 1.01 -18.88 4.09
C VAL A 307 1.17 -17.58 4.87
N THR A 308 0.51 -16.50 4.38
CA THR A 308 0.47 -15.21 5.08
C THR A 308 -0.89 -14.54 4.82
N TYR A 309 -1.76 -14.53 5.83
CA TYR A 309 -3.05 -13.81 5.82
C TYR A 309 -3.42 -13.38 7.25
N CYS A 310 -4.32 -12.41 7.38
CA CYS A 310 -4.72 -11.87 8.67
C CYS A 310 -6.08 -12.38 9.15
N ASN A 311 -6.36 -12.07 10.41
CA ASN A 311 -7.70 -11.88 10.92
C ASN A 311 -8.04 -10.38 10.88
N CYS A 312 -9.23 -10.01 10.39
CA CYS A 312 -9.68 -8.62 10.24
C CYS A 312 -10.78 -8.24 11.25
N ASP A 313 -11.08 -9.07 12.25
CA ASP A 313 -12.21 -8.87 13.16
C ASP A 313 -12.13 -7.54 13.90
N LYS A 314 -10.92 -7.10 14.28
CA LYS A 314 -10.69 -5.83 14.95
C LYS A 314 -11.06 -4.65 14.05
N ALA A 315 -10.59 -4.63 12.82
CA ALA A 315 -10.95 -3.61 11.84
C ALA A 315 -12.45 -3.62 11.53
N ASN A 316 -13.05 -4.80 11.38
CA ASN A 316 -14.49 -4.94 11.14
C ASN A 316 -15.33 -4.33 12.26
N LYS A 317 -14.96 -4.57 13.52
CA LYS A 317 -15.71 -4.11 14.70
C LYS A 317 -15.46 -2.64 15.03
N LEU A 318 -14.20 -2.21 15.05
CA LEU A 318 -13.82 -0.90 15.58
C LEU A 318 -13.75 0.18 14.51
N LEU A 319 -13.22 -0.12 13.33
CA LEU A 319 -13.25 0.82 12.20
C LEU A 319 -14.57 0.77 11.41
N GLU A 320 -15.45 -0.18 11.70
CA GLU A 320 -16.69 -0.42 10.93
C GLU A 320 -16.38 -0.58 9.44
N TRP A 321 -15.30 -1.31 9.14
CA TRP A 321 -14.78 -1.51 7.81
C TRP A 321 -14.66 -2.99 7.45
N ASN A 322 -15.05 -3.34 6.21
CA ASN A 322 -14.90 -4.68 5.65
C ASN A 322 -14.42 -4.59 4.20
N ALA A 323 -13.56 -5.51 3.80
CA ALA A 323 -13.22 -5.69 2.39
C ALA A 323 -14.45 -6.19 1.62
N LYS A 324 -14.75 -5.55 0.48
CA LYS A 324 -15.94 -5.83 -0.34
C LYS A 324 -15.62 -6.46 -1.70
N TYR A 325 -14.46 -6.14 -2.25
CA TYR A 325 -14.02 -6.65 -3.54
C TYR A 325 -13.39 -8.03 -3.40
N ASP A 326 -13.71 -8.93 -4.31
CA ASP A 326 -13.14 -10.26 -4.37
C ASP A 326 -11.95 -10.35 -5.36
N ILE A 327 -11.38 -11.55 -5.48
CA ILE A 327 -10.25 -11.82 -6.40
C ILE A 327 -10.63 -11.59 -7.87
N LYS A 328 -11.89 -11.77 -8.25
CA LYS A 328 -12.36 -11.55 -9.62
C LYS A 328 -12.39 -10.07 -9.96
N ASP A 329 -12.88 -9.25 -9.02
CA ASP A 329 -12.86 -7.79 -9.14
C ASP A 329 -11.43 -7.28 -9.27
N ILE A 330 -10.52 -7.77 -8.41
CA ILE A 330 -9.09 -7.46 -8.48
C ILE A 330 -8.54 -7.74 -9.87
N CYS A 331 -8.80 -8.93 -10.43
CA CYS A 331 -8.30 -9.34 -11.73
C CYS A 331 -8.88 -8.50 -12.89
N LYS A 332 -10.17 -8.21 -12.85
CA LYS A 332 -10.86 -7.38 -13.87
C LYS A 332 -10.37 -5.95 -13.88
N ASP A 333 -10.33 -5.32 -12.71
CA ASP A 333 -9.96 -3.90 -12.59
C ASP A 333 -8.48 -3.70 -12.93
N THR A 334 -7.60 -4.63 -12.52
CA THR A 334 -6.18 -4.60 -12.91
C THR A 334 -6.00 -4.68 -14.43
N TYR A 335 -6.69 -5.58 -15.12
CA TYR A 335 -6.55 -5.70 -16.56
C TYR A 335 -7.23 -4.54 -17.32
N ASN A 336 -8.33 -4.01 -16.79
CA ASN A 336 -8.96 -2.79 -17.32
C ASN A 336 -8.01 -1.59 -17.28
N PHE A 337 -7.27 -1.43 -16.18
CA PHE A 337 -6.22 -0.42 -16.07
C PHE A 337 -5.18 -0.55 -17.20
N ALA A 338 -4.70 -1.77 -17.49
CA ALA A 338 -3.75 -2.00 -18.57
C ALA A 338 -4.33 -1.63 -19.95
N LYS A 339 -5.54 -2.06 -20.25
CA LYS A 339 -6.20 -1.76 -21.55
C LYS A 339 -6.32 -0.25 -21.83
N ILE A 340 -6.57 0.53 -20.78
CA ILE A 340 -6.72 1.98 -20.92
C ILE A 340 -5.38 2.72 -21.04
N ASN A 341 -4.35 2.24 -20.34
CA ASN A 341 -3.05 2.94 -20.26
C ASN A 341 -1.99 2.44 -21.24
N ASN A 342 -2.22 1.31 -21.95
CA ASN A 342 -1.33 0.80 -23.01
C ASN A 342 -1.83 1.06 -24.44
N LYS A 343 -2.58 2.15 -24.64
CA LYS A 343 -2.99 2.66 -25.95
C LYS A 343 -1.96 3.63 -26.52
#